data_30a62cd02d4cc3760b9e32d70e33c52e
#
_entry.id   30a62cd02d4cc3760b9e32d70e33c52e
#
_cell.length_a   1.000
_cell.length_b   1.000
_cell.length_c   1.000
_cell.angle_alpha   90.00
_cell.angle_beta   90.00
_cell.angle_gamma   90.00
#
_symmetry.space_group_name_H-M   'P 1'
#
loop_
_entity.id
_entity.type
_entity.pdbx_description
1 polymer ?
#
loop_
_entity_poly.entity_id
_entity_poly.type
_entity_poly.pdbx_seq_one_letter_code
_entity_poly.pdbx_strand_id
1 'polypeptide(L)'
;MPQPVFFAHANGFPSATYGKLFAALGPQYTVAHLEQHAHDPRFPVGDNWLNLVDELIHHLRDQDGPVWGVGHSLGGLLHLHAALRCPELYRGVVMLDSPVLGLADQLFIRAAKRLGFIDRITPAGRTLGRREAFADLESARAYFSGKTLFRRFDPECLDAYLQHGLQQDGEQLRLRFDPATEISIYRSIPHTSPLPSRHLKVPLAMVRGKHSRVIMPHHGYLARRMREGEYLSMPGGHMFPLERPDETAQLLKSLFMRWDERNARRHAGKTSA
;
A
#
# COMPACT_ATOMS: atom_id res chain seq x y z
N MET A 1 -21.92 14.74 -0.47
CA MET A 1 -21.66 13.31 -0.26
C MET A 1 -20.20 13.12 0.17
N PRO A 2 -19.85 12.15 1.03
CA PRO A 2 -18.48 11.86 1.39
C PRO A 2 -17.64 11.52 0.15
N GLN A 3 -16.36 11.86 0.17
CA GLN A 3 -15.46 11.59 -0.95
C GLN A 3 -14.96 10.14 -0.87
N PRO A 4 -14.99 9.37 -1.97
CA PRO A 4 -14.57 7.98 -1.97
C PRO A 4 -13.03 7.85 -1.92
N VAL A 5 -12.55 7.04 -1.00
CA VAL A 5 -11.15 6.60 -0.88
C VAL A 5 -11.13 5.10 -1.06
N PHE A 6 -10.25 4.57 -1.87
CA PHE A 6 -9.98 3.13 -1.94
C PHE A 6 -8.59 2.84 -1.38
N PHE A 7 -8.53 1.99 -0.35
CA PHE A 7 -7.28 1.65 0.33
C PHE A 7 -6.77 0.25 -0.06
N ALA A 8 -5.49 0.16 -0.38
CA ALA A 8 -4.79 -1.10 -0.61
C ALA A 8 -3.67 -1.30 0.42
N HIS A 9 -3.71 -2.42 1.13
CA HIS A 9 -2.85 -2.72 2.28
C HIS A 9 -1.41 -3.12 1.91
N ALA A 10 -0.51 -3.14 2.90
CA ALA A 10 0.81 -3.73 2.78
C ALA A 10 0.75 -5.26 2.84
N ASN A 11 1.69 -5.95 2.17
CA ASN A 11 1.79 -7.40 2.19
C ASN A 11 1.87 -7.94 3.63
N GLY A 12 1.01 -8.90 3.96
CA GLY A 12 0.92 -9.51 5.30
C GLY A 12 0.11 -8.71 6.34
N PHE A 13 -0.55 -7.59 5.94
CA PHE A 13 -1.33 -6.73 6.84
C PHE A 13 -2.74 -6.53 6.30
N PRO A 14 -3.74 -7.32 6.75
CA PRO A 14 -5.14 -7.13 6.33
C PRO A 14 -5.62 -5.69 6.50
N SER A 15 -6.50 -5.23 5.60
CA SER A 15 -6.92 -3.82 5.55
C SER A 15 -7.55 -3.33 6.85
N ALA A 16 -8.30 -4.17 7.57
CA ALA A 16 -8.90 -3.82 8.85
C ALA A 16 -7.87 -3.41 9.93
N THR A 17 -6.59 -3.79 9.77
CA THR A 17 -5.48 -3.32 10.63
C THR A 17 -5.33 -1.80 10.61
N TYR A 18 -5.76 -1.15 9.53
CA TYR A 18 -5.68 0.30 9.33
C TYR A 18 -6.93 1.05 9.80
N GLY A 19 -7.81 0.40 10.57
CA GLY A 19 -9.09 0.96 11.01
C GLY A 19 -8.97 2.33 11.71
N LYS A 20 -7.94 2.54 12.54
CA LYS A 20 -7.66 3.83 13.18
C LYS A 20 -7.36 4.92 12.15
N LEU A 21 -6.55 4.62 11.12
CA LEU A 21 -6.29 5.55 10.01
C LEU A 21 -7.59 5.89 9.28
N PHE A 22 -8.44 4.91 9.01
CA PHE A 22 -9.71 5.13 8.32
C PHE A 22 -10.66 6.01 9.14
N ALA A 23 -10.79 5.73 10.44
CA ALA A 23 -11.58 6.56 11.36
C ALA A 23 -11.06 8.02 11.44
N ALA A 24 -9.74 8.19 11.44
CA ALA A 24 -9.10 9.50 11.52
C ALA A 24 -9.29 10.36 10.24
N LEU A 25 -9.66 9.77 9.11
CA LEU A 25 -10.06 10.53 7.91
C LEU A 25 -11.36 11.32 8.14
N GLY A 26 -12.26 10.79 8.98
CA GLY A 26 -13.49 11.46 9.38
C GLY A 26 -14.63 11.31 8.35
N PRO A 27 -15.83 11.85 8.67
CA PRO A 27 -17.06 11.57 7.94
C PRO A 27 -17.11 12.17 6.52
N GLN A 28 -16.19 13.05 6.18
CA GLN A 28 -16.06 13.62 4.83
C GLN A 28 -15.45 12.64 3.82
N TYR A 29 -14.97 11.48 4.27
CA TYR A 29 -14.44 10.43 3.41
C TYR A 29 -15.08 9.08 3.71
N THR A 30 -15.38 8.33 2.66
CA THR A 30 -15.80 6.93 2.77
C THR A 30 -14.66 6.05 2.28
N VAL A 31 -14.14 5.18 3.17
CA VAL A 31 -13.03 4.29 2.82
C VAL A 31 -13.56 2.92 2.45
N ALA A 32 -13.38 2.55 1.18
CA ALA A 32 -13.52 1.19 0.70
C ALA A 32 -12.15 0.51 0.64
N HIS A 33 -12.11 -0.79 0.81
CA HIS A 33 -10.88 -1.56 0.73
C HIS A 33 -11.16 -3.03 0.41
N LEU A 34 -10.18 -3.73 -0.14
CA LEU A 34 -10.15 -5.18 -0.16
C LEU A 34 -9.51 -5.65 1.16
N GLU A 35 -10.14 -6.60 1.84
CA GLU A 35 -9.64 -7.08 3.13
C GLU A 35 -8.25 -7.70 3.02
N GLN A 36 -8.05 -8.56 2.01
CA GLN A 36 -6.76 -9.19 1.72
C GLN A 36 -6.56 -9.30 0.22
N HIS A 37 -5.52 -8.68 -0.31
CA HIS A 37 -5.05 -8.93 -1.68
C HIS A 37 -4.49 -10.33 -1.83
N ALA A 38 -4.58 -10.89 -3.04
CA ALA A 38 -4.00 -12.18 -3.42
C ALA A 38 -4.65 -13.42 -2.76
N HIS A 39 -5.83 -13.29 -2.17
CA HIS A 39 -6.58 -14.41 -1.58
C HIS A 39 -7.82 -14.80 -2.39
N ASP A 40 -8.13 -14.07 -3.46
CA ASP A 40 -9.16 -14.45 -4.41
C ASP A 40 -8.57 -15.39 -5.48
N PRO A 41 -9.05 -16.64 -5.61
CA PRO A 41 -8.53 -17.59 -6.59
C PRO A 41 -8.70 -17.14 -8.06
N ARG A 42 -9.54 -16.17 -8.32
CA ARG A 42 -9.68 -15.56 -9.65
C ARG A 42 -8.45 -14.75 -10.06
N PHE A 43 -7.68 -14.26 -9.06
CA PHE A 43 -6.51 -13.41 -9.25
C PHE A 43 -5.27 -14.01 -8.56
N PRO A 44 -4.78 -15.20 -8.99
CA PRO A 44 -3.65 -15.86 -8.34
C PRO A 44 -2.39 -14.99 -8.43
N VAL A 45 -1.54 -15.09 -7.41
CA VAL A 45 -0.26 -14.37 -7.42
C VAL A 45 0.57 -14.79 -8.62
N GLY A 46 0.87 -13.84 -9.48
CA GLY A 46 1.68 -14.01 -10.68
C GLY A 46 2.85 -13.04 -10.72
N ASP A 47 3.82 -13.31 -11.59
CA ASP A 47 4.99 -12.46 -11.74
C ASP A 47 4.60 -11.04 -12.17
N ASN A 48 5.33 -10.04 -11.65
CA ASN A 48 5.05 -8.62 -11.85
C ASN A 48 3.70 -8.13 -11.27
N TRP A 49 3.01 -8.93 -10.46
CA TRP A 49 1.74 -8.59 -9.80
C TRP A 49 0.60 -8.21 -10.74
N LEU A 50 0.65 -8.66 -12.00
CA LEU A 50 -0.37 -8.26 -13.01
C LEU A 50 -1.78 -8.64 -12.55
N ASN A 51 -1.96 -9.87 -12.04
CA ASN A 51 -3.26 -10.32 -11.55
C ASN A 51 -3.72 -9.58 -10.29
N LEU A 52 -2.79 -9.13 -9.42
CA LEU A 52 -3.13 -8.31 -8.26
C LEU A 52 -3.56 -6.90 -8.67
N VAL A 53 -3.00 -6.37 -9.75
CA VAL A 53 -3.47 -5.12 -10.35
C VAL A 53 -4.85 -5.32 -10.97
N ASP A 54 -5.12 -6.46 -11.61
CA ASP A 54 -6.44 -6.80 -12.14
C ASP A 54 -7.48 -6.97 -11.02
N GLU A 55 -7.12 -7.62 -9.90
CA GLU A 55 -7.93 -7.71 -8.68
C GLU A 55 -8.30 -6.30 -8.17
N LEU A 56 -7.34 -5.41 -8.03
CA LEU A 56 -7.58 -4.04 -7.60
C LEU A 56 -8.51 -3.29 -8.57
N ILE A 57 -8.26 -3.39 -9.88
CA ILE A 57 -9.10 -2.73 -10.90
C ILE A 57 -10.53 -3.29 -10.87
N HIS A 58 -10.71 -4.60 -10.64
CA HIS A 58 -12.02 -5.21 -10.50
C HIS A 58 -12.82 -4.53 -9.38
N HIS A 59 -12.26 -4.42 -8.18
CA HIS A 59 -12.93 -3.78 -7.04
C HIS A 59 -13.07 -2.25 -7.17
N LEU A 60 -12.19 -1.59 -7.90
CA LEU A 60 -12.33 -0.16 -8.20
C LEU A 60 -13.51 0.13 -9.13
N ARG A 61 -13.81 -0.78 -10.06
CA ARG A 61 -14.96 -0.64 -10.97
C ARG A 61 -16.31 -0.77 -10.28
N ASP A 62 -16.32 -1.41 -9.10
CA ASP A 62 -17.53 -1.54 -8.27
C ASP A 62 -17.82 -0.26 -7.45
N GLN A 63 -16.98 0.77 -7.55
CA GLN A 63 -17.18 2.04 -6.87
C GLN A 63 -18.07 2.97 -7.70
N ASP A 64 -18.87 3.82 -7.02
CA ASP A 64 -19.81 4.76 -7.66
C ASP A 64 -19.13 5.91 -8.45
N GLY A 65 -17.83 5.86 -8.64
CA GLY A 65 -17.06 6.87 -9.38
C GLY A 65 -15.59 6.89 -9.03
N PRO A 66 -14.83 7.86 -9.58
CA PRO A 66 -13.38 7.94 -9.36
C PRO A 66 -13.03 8.15 -7.89
N VAL A 67 -12.04 7.40 -7.39
CA VAL A 67 -11.61 7.39 -5.99
C VAL A 67 -10.27 8.10 -5.77
N TRP A 68 -9.99 8.50 -4.54
CA TRP A 68 -8.65 8.70 -4.05
C TRP A 68 -8.02 7.32 -3.78
N GLY A 69 -7.07 6.90 -4.61
CA GLY A 69 -6.31 5.66 -4.38
C GLY A 69 -5.24 5.87 -3.32
N VAL A 70 -5.32 5.16 -2.21
CA VAL A 70 -4.31 5.20 -1.14
C VAL A 70 -3.75 3.80 -0.94
N GLY A 71 -2.45 3.63 -1.07
CA GLY A 71 -1.85 2.31 -0.89
C GLY A 71 -0.58 2.34 -0.06
N HIS A 72 -0.45 1.36 0.84
CA HIS A 72 0.76 1.18 1.64
C HIS A 72 1.63 0.07 1.05
N SER A 73 2.92 0.36 0.86
CA SER A 73 3.91 -0.64 0.38
C SER A 73 3.44 -1.34 -0.92
N LEU A 74 3.10 -2.64 -0.88
CA LEU A 74 2.46 -3.38 -1.99
C LEU A 74 1.32 -2.56 -2.62
N GLY A 75 0.35 -2.14 -1.79
CA GLY A 75 -0.85 -1.45 -2.26
C GLY A 75 -0.58 -0.15 -2.99
N GLY A 76 0.48 0.59 -2.63
CA GLY A 76 0.86 1.82 -3.34
C GLY A 76 1.32 1.55 -4.77
N LEU A 77 2.08 0.49 -4.98
CA LEU A 77 2.53 0.10 -6.32
C LEU A 77 1.38 -0.48 -7.16
N LEU A 78 0.45 -1.22 -6.53
CA LEU A 78 -0.77 -1.69 -7.20
C LEU A 78 -1.61 -0.51 -7.70
N HIS A 79 -1.85 0.52 -6.87
CA HIS A 79 -2.56 1.73 -7.29
C HIS A 79 -1.85 2.48 -8.41
N LEU A 80 -0.52 2.60 -8.35
CA LEU A 80 0.23 3.23 -9.44
C LEU A 80 0.01 2.51 -10.77
N HIS A 81 0.11 1.18 -10.78
CA HIS A 81 -0.08 0.38 -12.00
C HIS A 81 -1.53 0.43 -12.49
N ALA A 82 -2.51 0.37 -11.58
CA ALA A 82 -3.92 0.49 -11.91
C ALA A 82 -4.25 1.89 -12.49
N ALA A 83 -3.71 2.97 -11.91
CA ALA A 83 -3.93 4.33 -12.41
C ALA A 83 -3.26 4.61 -13.77
N LEU A 84 -2.17 3.92 -14.09
CA LEU A 84 -1.56 3.96 -15.41
C LEU A 84 -2.40 3.25 -16.47
N ARG A 85 -3.14 2.20 -16.09
CA ARG A 85 -4.01 1.41 -16.99
C ARG A 85 -5.41 1.98 -17.12
N CYS A 86 -6.00 2.44 -16.00
CA CYS A 86 -7.38 2.90 -15.88
C CYS A 86 -7.42 4.24 -15.11
N PRO A 87 -6.85 5.33 -15.66
CA PRO A 87 -6.78 6.62 -14.96
C PRO A 87 -8.16 7.23 -14.67
N GLU A 88 -9.20 6.85 -15.40
CA GLU A 88 -10.58 7.27 -15.21
C GLU A 88 -11.18 6.82 -13.89
N LEU A 89 -10.62 5.78 -13.25
CA LEU A 89 -11.05 5.28 -11.94
C LEU A 89 -10.48 6.10 -10.77
N TYR A 90 -9.64 7.11 -11.05
CA TYR A 90 -8.88 7.80 -10.03
C TYR A 90 -9.05 9.32 -10.05
N ARG A 91 -9.15 9.92 -8.87
CA ARG A 91 -8.97 11.35 -8.63
C ARG A 91 -7.51 11.70 -8.39
N GLY A 92 -6.76 10.78 -7.83
CA GLY A 92 -5.33 10.85 -7.53
C GLY A 92 -4.84 9.63 -6.77
N VAL A 93 -3.53 9.48 -6.65
CA VAL A 93 -2.89 8.32 -5.99
C VAL A 93 -1.91 8.78 -4.92
N VAL A 94 -2.03 8.24 -3.71
CA VAL A 94 -1.06 8.41 -2.62
C VAL A 94 -0.40 7.08 -2.30
N MET A 95 0.92 7.02 -2.50
CA MET A 95 1.76 5.87 -2.20
C MET A 95 2.45 6.07 -0.85
N LEU A 96 2.01 5.32 0.18
CA LEU A 96 2.57 5.35 1.52
C LEU A 96 3.71 4.34 1.62
N ASP A 97 4.93 4.83 1.72
CA ASP A 97 6.20 4.06 1.75
C ASP A 97 6.30 2.95 0.70
N SER A 98 5.88 3.29 -0.51
CA SER A 98 5.90 2.43 -1.69
C SER A 98 6.78 3.06 -2.77
N PRO A 99 7.80 2.35 -3.31
CA PRO A 99 8.73 2.93 -4.25
C PRO A 99 8.15 3.00 -5.66
N VAL A 100 8.52 4.05 -6.39
CA VAL A 100 8.38 4.09 -7.85
C VAL A 100 9.61 3.41 -8.45
N LEU A 101 9.42 2.25 -9.09
CA LEU A 101 10.52 1.44 -9.61
C LEU A 101 11.08 2.00 -10.93
N GLY A 102 12.35 2.40 -10.92
CA GLY A 102 13.09 2.79 -12.10
C GLY A 102 13.67 1.60 -12.86
N LEU A 103 14.31 1.88 -14.00
CA LEU A 103 14.92 0.83 -14.82
C LEU A 103 16.00 0.05 -14.07
N ALA A 104 16.84 0.72 -13.27
CA ALA A 104 17.88 0.07 -12.50
C ALA A 104 17.30 -0.89 -11.44
N ASP A 105 16.22 -0.49 -10.76
CA ASP A 105 15.53 -1.33 -9.79
C ASP A 105 14.97 -2.57 -10.47
N GLN A 106 14.32 -2.40 -11.62
CA GLN A 106 13.72 -3.48 -12.39
C GLN A 106 14.77 -4.48 -12.89
N LEU A 107 15.89 -3.99 -13.41
CA LEU A 107 17.02 -4.84 -13.86
C LEU A 107 17.62 -5.62 -12.68
N PHE A 108 17.79 -4.96 -11.52
CA PHE A 108 18.30 -5.60 -10.32
C PHE A 108 17.34 -6.68 -9.80
N ILE A 109 16.04 -6.40 -9.71
CA ILE A 109 15.02 -7.36 -9.30
C ILE A 109 14.98 -8.55 -10.28
N ARG A 110 15.03 -8.28 -11.60
CA ARG A 110 15.06 -9.33 -12.62
C ARG A 110 16.29 -10.23 -12.46
N ALA A 111 17.45 -9.65 -12.21
CA ALA A 111 18.67 -10.41 -11.95
C ALA A 111 18.56 -11.24 -10.67
N ALA A 112 18.02 -10.67 -9.59
CA ALA A 112 17.82 -11.37 -8.32
C ALA A 112 16.91 -12.59 -8.44
N LYS A 113 15.81 -12.46 -9.21
CA LYS A 113 14.91 -13.58 -9.53
C LYS A 113 15.63 -14.67 -10.34
N ARG A 114 16.33 -14.26 -11.40
CA ARG A 114 16.98 -15.18 -12.33
C ARG A 114 18.13 -15.95 -11.70
N LEU A 115 18.85 -15.33 -10.77
CA LEU A 115 19.99 -15.89 -10.04
C LEU A 115 19.60 -16.53 -8.70
N GLY A 116 18.29 -16.55 -8.35
CA GLY A 116 17.77 -17.25 -7.18
C GLY A 116 18.08 -16.61 -5.83
N PHE A 117 18.42 -15.29 -5.79
CA PHE A 117 18.68 -14.60 -4.51
C PHE A 117 17.60 -13.59 -4.10
N ILE A 118 16.41 -13.64 -4.72
CA ILE A 118 15.28 -12.71 -4.43
C ILE A 118 14.89 -12.74 -2.94
N ASP A 119 14.92 -13.88 -2.29
CA ASP A 119 14.59 -14.05 -0.87
C ASP A 119 15.61 -13.36 0.07
N ARG A 120 16.82 -13.04 -0.42
CA ARG A 120 17.85 -12.32 0.36
C ARG A 120 17.64 -10.81 0.34
N ILE A 121 17.02 -10.29 -0.72
CA ILE A 121 16.81 -8.85 -0.91
C ILE A 121 15.37 -8.41 -0.59
N THR A 122 14.46 -9.35 -0.40
CA THR A 122 13.07 -9.12 0.02
C THR A 122 12.80 -9.71 1.39
N PRO A 123 11.70 -9.33 2.06
CA PRO A 123 11.30 -9.96 3.32
C PRO A 123 10.94 -11.45 3.21
N ALA A 124 10.81 -12.04 2.01
CA ALA A 124 10.47 -13.45 1.81
C ALA A 124 11.32 -14.39 2.68
N GLY A 125 12.64 -14.18 2.69
CA GLY A 125 13.54 -15.00 3.50
C GLY A 125 13.32 -14.90 5.02
N ARG A 126 12.74 -13.79 5.51
CA ARG A 126 12.38 -13.62 6.92
C ARG A 126 11.00 -14.17 7.25
N THR A 127 10.12 -14.25 6.26
CA THR A 127 8.78 -14.83 6.38
C THR A 127 8.87 -16.36 6.40
N LEU A 128 9.86 -16.94 5.72
CA LEU A 128 10.13 -18.38 5.78
C LEU A 128 10.42 -18.82 7.21
N GLY A 129 9.64 -19.80 7.71
CA GLY A 129 9.78 -20.34 9.07
C GLY A 129 9.32 -19.38 10.19
N ARG A 130 8.62 -18.30 9.86
CA ARG A 130 7.98 -17.46 10.86
C ARG A 130 6.91 -18.26 11.61
N ARG A 131 6.78 -17.99 12.92
CA ARG A 131 5.70 -18.56 13.73
C ARG A 131 4.33 -18.12 13.18
N GLU A 132 3.46 -19.08 12.91
CA GLU A 132 2.15 -18.88 12.26
C GLU A 132 0.98 -19.17 13.18
N ALA A 133 1.22 -19.93 14.27
CA ALA A 133 0.20 -20.32 15.23
C ALA A 133 0.58 -19.92 16.65
N PHE A 134 -0.42 -19.58 17.45
CA PHE A 134 -0.33 -19.07 18.81
C PHE A 134 -1.38 -19.76 19.66
N ALA A 135 -1.04 -20.10 20.91
CA ALA A 135 -1.99 -20.75 21.82
C ALA A 135 -3.20 -19.83 22.12
N ASP A 136 -2.93 -18.53 22.27
CA ASP A 136 -3.92 -17.53 22.63
C ASP A 136 -3.48 -16.11 22.17
N LEU A 137 -4.34 -15.14 22.41
CA LEU A 137 -4.10 -13.74 22.04
C LEU A 137 -2.94 -13.13 22.84
N GLU A 138 -2.73 -13.54 24.09
CA GLU A 138 -1.66 -13.02 24.94
C GLU A 138 -0.29 -13.46 24.40
N SER A 139 -0.13 -14.73 24.05
CA SER A 139 1.08 -15.27 23.44
C SER A 139 1.37 -14.64 22.08
N ALA A 140 0.33 -14.38 21.28
CA ALA A 140 0.47 -13.65 20.02
C ALA A 140 0.94 -12.20 20.26
N ARG A 141 0.31 -11.49 21.21
CA ARG A 141 0.70 -10.12 21.59
C ARG A 141 2.15 -10.07 22.05
N ALA A 142 2.54 -10.95 22.95
CA ALA A 142 3.94 -11.02 23.44
C ALA A 142 4.92 -11.25 22.28
N TYR A 143 4.58 -12.14 21.35
CA TYR A 143 5.41 -12.41 20.18
C TYR A 143 5.56 -11.18 19.27
N PHE A 144 4.44 -10.54 18.86
CA PHE A 144 4.48 -9.41 17.93
C PHE A 144 5.09 -8.17 18.56
N SER A 145 4.77 -7.84 19.82
CA SER A 145 5.37 -6.71 20.54
C SER A 145 6.90 -6.83 20.66
N GLY A 146 7.44 -8.05 20.72
CA GLY A 146 8.88 -8.30 20.70
C GLY A 146 9.55 -8.05 19.33
N LYS A 147 8.80 -7.97 18.24
CA LYS A 147 9.35 -7.78 16.90
C LYS A 147 9.62 -6.32 16.60
N THR A 148 10.78 -6.03 16.01
CA THR A 148 11.19 -4.66 15.67
C THR A 148 10.18 -3.93 14.79
N LEU A 149 9.51 -4.64 13.89
CA LEU A 149 8.51 -4.08 12.98
C LEU A 149 7.32 -3.48 13.72
N PHE A 150 6.85 -4.14 14.78
CA PHE A 150 5.65 -3.77 15.54
C PHE A 150 5.94 -2.83 16.72
N ARG A 151 7.20 -2.68 17.10
CA ARG A 151 7.61 -1.95 18.32
C ARG A 151 7.16 -0.49 18.35
N ARG A 152 6.93 0.10 17.18
CA ARG A 152 6.53 1.50 17.02
C ARG A 152 5.06 1.68 16.63
N PHE A 153 4.31 0.60 16.53
CA PHE A 153 2.89 0.70 16.20
C PHE A 153 2.16 1.51 17.26
N ASP A 154 1.20 2.29 16.81
CA ASP A 154 0.17 2.81 17.69
C ASP A 154 -0.52 1.62 18.39
N PRO A 155 -0.79 1.68 19.71
CA PRO A 155 -1.36 0.57 20.47
C PRO A 155 -2.66 0.02 19.85
N GLU A 156 -3.56 0.89 19.40
CA GLU A 156 -4.82 0.48 18.77
C GLU A 156 -4.58 -0.19 17.41
N CYS A 157 -3.55 0.22 16.66
CA CYS A 157 -3.16 -0.45 15.41
C CYS A 157 -2.56 -1.85 15.66
N LEU A 158 -1.82 -2.03 16.76
CA LEU A 158 -1.36 -3.35 17.17
C LEU A 158 -2.54 -4.24 17.59
N ASP A 159 -3.48 -3.70 18.34
CA ASP A 159 -4.71 -4.42 18.75
C ASP A 159 -5.53 -4.81 17.52
N ALA A 160 -5.70 -3.90 16.58
CA ALA A 160 -6.38 -4.19 15.31
C ALA A 160 -5.66 -5.28 14.49
N TYR A 161 -4.31 -5.26 14.46
CA TYR A 161 -3.55 -6.33 13.81
C TYR A 161 -3.77 -7.69 14.50
N LEU A 162 -3.78 -7.74 15.83
CA LEU A 162 -4.05 -8.98 16.56
C LEU A 162 -5.49 -9.47 16.35
N GLN A 163 -6.45 -8.56 16.27
CA GLN A 163 -7.86 -8.88 16.06
C GLN A 163 -8.15 -9.35 14.63
N HIS A 164 -7.60 -8.70 13.62
CA HIS A 164 -7.94 -8.91 12.21
C HIS A 164 -6.88 -9.72 11.45
N GLY A 165 -5.64 -9.76 11.92
CA GLY A 165 -4.55 -10.52 11.34
C GLY A 165 -4.47 -11.97 11.83
N LEU A 166 -5.26 -12.34 12.85
CA LEU A 166 -5.37 -13.70 13.36
C LEU A 166 -6.80 -14.23 13.18
N GLN A 167 -6.91 -15.54 13.07
CA GLN A 167 -8.19 -16.26 13.02
C GLN A 167 -8.13 -17.51 13.88
N GLN A 168 -9.30 -17.94 14.40
CA GLN A 168 -9.41 -19.18 15.15
C GLN A 168 -9.16 -20.38 14.21
N ASP A 169 -8.33 -21.32 14.65
CA ASP A 169 -8.04 -22.58 13.98
C ASP A 169 -7.96 -23.69 15.05
N GLY A 170 -9.07 -24.38 15.28
CA GLY A 170 -9.23 -25.30 16.41
C GLY A 170 -9.06 -24.57 17.74
N GLU A 171 -8.14 -25.05 18.60
CA GLU A 171 -7.82 -24.46 19.90
C GLU A 171 -6.75 -23.35 19.83
N GLN A 172 -6.26 -23.02 18.63
CA GLN A 172 -5.17 -22.08 18.43
C GLN A 172 -5.63 -20.87 17.59
N LEU A 173 -4.86 -19.79 17.66
CA LEU A 173 -4.94 -18.67 16.73
C LEU A 173 -3.89 -18.85 15.65
N ARG A 174 -4.25 -18.66 14.38
CA ARG A 174 -3.36 -18.71 13.22
C ARG A 174 -3.37 -17.40 12.46
N LEU A 175 -2.28 -17.09 11.75
CA LEU A 175 -2.25 -15.95 10.84
C LEU A 175 -3.35 -16.09 9.78
N ARG A 176 -4.16 -15.04 9.63
CA ARG A 176 -5.20 -14.98 8.60
C ARG A 176 -4.61 -14.78 7.21
N PHE A 177 -3.58 -13.92 7.12
CA PHE A 177 -2.86 -13.73 5.86
C PHE A 177 -1.94 -14.94 5.65
N ASP A 178 -2.21 -15.72 4.61
CA ASP A 178 -1.46 -16.95 4.33
C ASP A 178 0.03 -16.66 4.10
N PRO A 179 0.95 -17.24 4.89
CA PRO A 179 2.39 -17.00 4.75
C PRO A 179 2.96 -17.43 3.40
N ALA A 180 2.42 -18.49 2.77
CA ALA A 180 2.86 -18.91 1.44
C ALA A 180 2.49 -17.87 0.38
N THR A 181 1.29 -17.29 0.48
CA THR A 181 0.85 -16.17 -0.35
C THR A 181 1.73 -14.94 -0.12
N GLU A 182 2.03 -14.59 1.14
CA GLU A 182 2.93 -13.47 1.47
C GLU A 182 4.31 -13.63 0.82
N ILE A 183 4.91 -14.82 0.91
CA ILE A 183 6.21 -15.15 0.29
C ILE A 183 6.10 -15.06 -1.24
N SER A 184 5.03 -15.59 -1.81
CA SER A 184 4.80 -15.56 -3.26
C SER A 184 4.73 -14.12 -3.80
N ILE A 185 4.06 -13.21 -3.08
CA ILE A 185 4.03 -11.77 -3.42
C ILE A 185 5.44 -11.18 -3.42
N TYR A 186 6.27 -11.45 -2.40
CA TYR A 186 7.65 -10.95 -2.38
C TYR A 186 8.52 -11.51 -3.50
N ARG A 187 8.35 -12.78 -3.87
CA ARG A 187 9.11 -13.42 -4.95
C ARG A 187 8.69 -12.93 -6.34
N SER A 188 7.45 -12.49 -6.47
CA SER A 188 6.86 -12.02 -7.73
C SER A 188 6.92 -10.50 -7.93
N ILE A 189 7.63 -9.75 -7.05
CA ILE A 189 7.76 -8.28 -7.12
C ILE A 189 8.06 -7.80 -8.54
N PRO A 190 7.45 -6.70 -9.01
CA PRO A 190 7.59 -6.25 -10.39
C PRO A 190 9.03 -5.96 -10.82
N HIS A 191 9.40 -6.50 -11.96
CA HIS A 191 10.64 -6.20 -12.68
C HIS A 191 10.37 -5.77 -14.14
N THR A 192 9.10 -5.55 -14.47
CA THR A 192 8.62 -4.94 -15.72
C THR A 192 7.53 -3.91 -15.39
N SER A 193 7.82 -2.99 -14.49
CA SER A 193 6.93 -1.88 -14.15
C SER A 193 6.97 -0.83 -15.26
N PRO A 194 5.84 -0.19 -15.62
CA PRO A 194 5.88 0.98 -16.48
C PRO A 194 6.82 2.03 -15.87
N LEU A 195 7.76 2.53 -16.70
CA LEU A 195 8.66 3.58 -16.22
C LEU A 195 7.86 4.81 -15.82
N PRO A 196 8.26 5.50 -14.74
CA PRO A 196 7.64 6.75 -14.35
C PRO A 196 7.64 7.70 -15.54
N SER A 197 6.49 7.98 -16.07
CA SER A 197 6.36 8.74 -17.29
C SER A 197 5.24 9.77 -17.16
N ARG A 198 5.23 10.71 -18.11
CA ARG A 198 4.15 11.68 -18.27
C ARG A 198 2.78 11.03 -18.63
N HIS A 199 2.74 9.70 -18.71
CA HIS A 199 1.51 8.94 -19.03
C HIS A 199 0.53 8.85 -17.86
N LEU A 200 0.99 9.02 -16.61
CA LEU A 200 0.06 9.12 -15.49
C LEU A 200 -0.78 10.39 -15.66
N LYS A 201 -2.10 10.23 -15.75
CA LYS A 201 -3.04 11.34 -16.02
C LYS A 201 -3.60 11.99 -14.77
N VAL A 202 -3.35 11.40 -13.60
CA VAL A 202 -3.84 11.84 -12.29
C VAL A 202 -2.67 12.28 -11.40
N PRO A 203 -2.90 13.15 -10.40
CA PRO A 203 -1.86 13.55 -9.44
C PRO A 203 -1.36 12.34 -8.63
N LEU A 204 -0.08 12.37 -8.29
CA LEU A 204 0.59 11.35 -7.48
C LEU A 204 1.34 11.98 -6.32
N ALA A 205 1.21 11.42 -5.12
CA ALA A 205 2.12 11.68 -4.03
C ALA A 205 2.81 10.39 -3.56
N MET A 206 4.12 10.40 -3.47
CA MET A 206 4.90 9.38 -2.80
C MET A 206 5.35 9.91 -1.45
N VAL A 207 4.91 9.25 -0.37
CA VAL A 207 5.22 9.63 1.02
C VAL A 207 6.19 8.61 1.60
N ARG A 208 7.35 9.06 2.08
CA ARG A 208 8.36 8.22 2.70
C ARG A 208 8.34 8.37 4.23
N GLY A 209 8.45 7.27 4.96
CA GLY A 209 8.82 7.31 6.37
C GLY A 209 10.29 7.75 6.54
N LYS A 210 10.56 8.75 7.40
CA LYS A 210 11.93 9.32 7.57
C LYS A 210 12.98 8.24 7.91
N HIS A 211 12.57 7.20 8.63
CA HIS A 211 13.44 6.09 9.02
C HIS A 211 13.27 4.84 8.17
N SER A 212 12.46 4.93 7.10
CA SER A 212 12.30 3.83 6.15
C SER A 212 13.56 3.61 5.32
N ARG A 213 13.83 2.32 5.03
CA ARG A 213 14.87 1.86 4.12
C ARG A 213 14.31 1.29 2.81
N VAL A 214 12.98 1.36 2.61
CA VAL A 214 12.30 0.85 1.42
C VAL A 214 12.44 1.83 0.25
N ILE A 215 12.28 3.13 0.55
CA ILE A 215 12.40 4.18 -0.46
C ILE A 215 13.81 4.76 -0.45
N MET A 216 14.51 4.59 -1.57
CA MET A 216 15.83 5.15 -1.82
C MET A 216 15.72 6.57 -2.43
N PRO A 217 16.78 7.40 -2.37
CA PRO A 217 16.73 8.78 -2.88
C PRO A 217 16.28 8.90 -4.35
N HIS A 218 16.71 7.98 -5.22
CA HIS A 218 16.34 8.00 -6.63
C HIS A 218 14.85 7.76 -6.88
N HIS A 219 14.15 7.01 -6.01
CA HIS A 219 12.70 6.84 -6.11
C HIS A 219 11.96 8.18 -5.95
N GLY A 220 12.42 9.05 -5.03
CA GLY A 220 11.89 10.40 -4.86
C GLY A 220 12.09 11.27 -6.10
N TYR A 221 13.25 11.15 -6.75
CA TYR A 221 13.49 11.82 -8.03
C TYR A 221 12.52 11.33 -9.12
N LEU A 222 12.32 10.02 -9.22
CA LEU A 222 11.39 9.43 -10.18
C LEU A 222 9.94 9.88 -9.93
N ALA A 223 9.49 9.92 -8.68
CA ALA A 223 8.15 10.37 -8.33
C ALA A 223 7.90 11.83 -8.77
N ARG A 224 8.87 12.73 -8.55
CA ARG A 224 8.77 14.13 -8.96
C ARG A 224 8.75 14.33 -10.48
N ARG A 225 9.23 13.37 -11.26
CA ARG A 225 9.20 13.42 -12.73
C ARG A 225 7.85 12.97 -13.31
N MET A 226 7.00 12.38 -12.52
CA MET A 226 5.63 12.11 -12.94
C MET A 226 4.84 13.41 -13.08
N ARG A 227 3.80 13.38 -13.90
CA ARG A 227 2.91 14.52 -14.03
C ARG A 227 2.26 14.80 -12.68
N GLU A 228 2.45 16.03 -12.15
CA GLU A 228 1.97 16.44 -10.84
C GLU A 228 2.48 15.54 -9.68
N GLY A 229 3.68 14.96 -9.86
CA GLY A 229 4.29 14.09 -8.87
C GLY A 229 4.86 14.87 -7.68
N GLU A 230 4.46 14.48 -6.47
CA GLU A 230 4.97 15.02 -5.22
C GLU A 230 5.78 13.95 -4.47
N TYR A 231 6.87 14.36 -3.83
CA TYR A 231 7.63 13.50 -2.92
C TYR A 231 7.68 14.15 -1.55
N LEU A 232 7.10 13.49 -0.58
CA LEU A 232 6.93 13.95 0.79
C LEU A 232 7.58 12.99 1.77
N SER A 233 7.77 13.44 3.01
CA SER A 233 8.27 12.57 4.09
C SER A 233 7.48 12.80 5.36
N MET A 234 7.26 11.70 6.11
CA MET A 234 6.63 11.71 7.43
C MET A 234 7.57 11.15 8.50
N PRO A 235 7.42 11.54 9.77
CA PRO A 235 8.03 10.82 10.87
C PRO A 235 7.60 9.35 10.86
N GLY A 236 8.49 8.44 11.28
CA GLY A 236 8.21 7.00 11.35
C GLY A 236 9.07 6.16 10.42
N GLY A 237 8.89 4.85 10.50
CA GLY A 237 9.55 3.83 9.66
C GLY A 237 8.73 3.46 8.44
N HIS A 238 8.98 2.25 7.91
CA HIS A 238 8.19 1.69 6.82
C HIS A 238 6.70 1.61 7.16
N MET A 239 6.40 1.29 8.41
CA MET A 239 5.02 1.10 8.89
C MET A 239 4.40 2.40 9.45
N PHE A 240 4.86 3.59 9.03
CA PHE A 240 4.38 4.86 9.57
C PHE A 240 2.84 5.04 9.51
N PRO A 241 2.09 4.44 8.56
CA PRO A 241 0.62 4.53 8.60
C PRO A 241 0.00 3.83 9.83
N LEU A 242 0.71 2.86 10.42
CA LEU A 242 0.33 2.15 11.64
C LEU A 242 1.09 2.64 12.89
N GLU A 243 2.19 3.38 12.70
CA GLU A 243 2.92 4.03 13.79
C GLU A 243 2.31 5.40 14.14
N ARG A 244 1.71 6.08 13.15
CA ARG A 244 1.19 7.47 13.22
C ARG A 244 -0.07 7.64 12.37
N PRO A 245 -1.15 6.91 12.70
CA PRO A 245 -2.37 6.89 11.87
C PRO A 245 -3.03 8.26 11.74
N ASP A 246 -3.11 9.04 12.84
CA ASP A 246 -3.74 10.36 12.86
C ASP A 246 -2.99 11.37 12.00
N GLU A 247 -1.65 11.41 12.12
CA GLU A 247 -0.81 12.30 11.31
C GLU A 247 -0.86 11.90 9.83
N THR A 248 -0.95 10.60 9.55
CA THR A 248 -1.12 10.08 8.18
C THR A 248 -2.46 10.52 7.60
N ALA A 249 -3.55 10.44 8.36
CA ALA A 249 -4.86 10.92 7.94
C ALA A 249 -4.86 12.42 7.66
N GLN A 250 -4.21 13.22 8.50
CA GLN A 250 -4.08 14.67 8.30
C GLN A 250 -3.33 14.99 6.99
N LEU A 251 -2.25 14.26 6.70
CA LEU A 251 -1.52 14.41 5.45
C LEU A 251 -2.39 14.07 4.25
N LEU A 252 -3.12 12.95 4.29
CA LEU A 252 -4.03 12.53 3.22
C LEU A 252 -5.09 13.59 2.95
N LYS A 253 -5.77 14.09 3.99
CA LYS A 253 -6.75 15.16 3.88
C LYS A 253 -6.18 16.41 3.22
N SER A 254 -4.98 16.83 3.63
CA SER A 254 -4.33 18.01 3.05
C SER A 254 -3.95 17.82 1.57
N LEU A 255 -3.57 16.62 1.17
CA LEU A 255 -3.29 16.28 -0.23
C LEU A 255 -4.56 16.34 -1.08
N PHE A 256 -5.64 15.70 -0.63
CA PHE A 256 -6.90 15.65 -1.35
C PHE A 256 -7.48 17.04 -1.54
N MET A 257 -7.52 17.88 -0.50
CA MET A 257 -7.98 19.26 -0.57
C MET A 257 -7.19 20.09 -1.58
N ARG A 258 -5.85 20.03 -1.53
CA ARG A 258 -5.00 20.77 -2.48
C ARG A 258 -5.21 20.33 -3.93
N TRP A 259 -5.41 19.04 -4.16
CA TRP A 259 -5.66 18.53 -5.51
C TRP A 259 -7.03 18.89 -6.03
N ASP A 260 -8.07 18.87 -5.17
CA ASP A 260 -9.42 19.37 -5.52
C ASP A 260 -9.41 20.86 -5.88
N GLU A 261 -8.77 21.70 -5.07
CA GLU A 261 -8.65 23.13 -5.37
C GLU A 261 -7.93 23.39 -6.70
N ARG A 262 -6.87 22.63 -6.97
CA ARG A 262 -6.11 22.73 -8.22
C ARG A 262 -6.95 22.34 -9.42
N ASN A 263 -7.74 21.29 -9.30
CA ASN A 263 -8.65 20.83 -10.34
C ASN A 263 -9.78 21.84 -10.58
N ALA A 264 -10.38 22.41 -9.53
CA ALA A 264 -11.42 23.44 -9.62
C ALA A 264 -10.92 24.68 -10.37
N ARG A 265 -9.71 25.19 -10.04
CA ARG A 265 -9.09 26.33 -10.75
C ARG A 265 -8.85 26.05 -12.23
N ARG A 266 -8.46 24.83 -12.61
CA ARG A 266 -8.25 24.42 -14.01
C ARG A 266 -9.55 24.37 -14.82
N HIS A 267 -10.65 23.97 -14.21
CA HIS A 267 -11.95 23.96 -14.85
C HIS A 267 -12.48 25.40 -15.03
N ALA A 268 -12.37 26.25 -14.02
CA ALA A 268 -12.77 27.66 -14.10
C ALA A 268 -12.01 28.43 -15.21
N GLY A 269 -10.70 28.19 -15.35
CA GLY A 269 -9.90 28.83 -16.40
C GLY A 269 -10.18 28.36 -17.83
N LYS A 270 -10.79 27.17 -18.00
CA LYS A 270 -11.19 26.65 -19.33
C LYS A 270 -12.56 27.16 -19.78
N THR A 271 -13.41 27.60 -18.86
CA THR A 271 -14.75 28.15 -19.15
C THR A 271 -14.69 29.65 -19.50
N SER A 272 -13.55 30.30 -19.24
CA SER A 272 -13.33 31.73 -19.46
C SER A 272 -12.48 32.04 -20.71
N ALA A 273 -12.09 31.02 -21.47
CA ALA A 273 -11.31 31.12 -22.71
C ALA A 273 -12.11 30.57 -23.91
#